data_7bef6416869fa17034da3a3de68230ec
#
_entry.id   7bef6416869fa17034da3a3de68230ec
#
_cell.length_a   1.000
_cell.length_b   1.000
_cell.length_c   1.000
_cell.angle_alpha   90.00
_cell.angle_beta   90.00
_cell.angle_gamma   90.00
#
_symmetry.space_group_name_H-M   'P 1'
#
loop_
_entity.id
_entity.type
_entity.pdbx_description
1 polymer ?
#
loop_
_entity_poly.entity_id
_entity_poly.type
_entity_poly.pdbx_seq_one_letter_code
_entity_poly.pdbx_strand_id
1 'polypeptide(L)'
;LCRDVTELRRQERELITKDATIREIHHRVKNNLQTVASLLRIQGRRSKSEETLEALSDAERRVAAIAVVHDSLSEGLAQDVNFDEVFDRIIALVSELALAFNARVTNLRIGKFGRLPSEMATPLSVVLTEIVTNAYEHGLANRTGHVTVNASRKSKRLYITVADDGVGLEPGKVLTGLGTQIVKTLVEGELRGKIEFKSDKTGGTAVSLE
;
A
#
# COMPACT_ATOMS: atom_id res chain seq x y z
N LEU A 1 -41.14 -31.94 -4.99
CA LEU A 1 -39.70 -31.90 -5.36
C LEU A 1 -39.34 -30.81 -6.38
N CYS A 2 -40.31 -30.24 -7.15
CA CYS A 2 -40.01 -29.19 -8.14
C CYS A 2 -39.90 -27.76 -7.62
N ARG A 3 -40.28 -27.48 -6.39
CA ARG A 3 -40.28 -26.10 -5.83
C ARG A 3 -38.88 -25.57 -5.48
N ASP A 4 -37.97 -26.43 -5.06
CA ASP A 4 -36.62 -26.04 -4.61
C ASP A 4 -35.68 -25.60 -5.76
N VAL A 5 -35.82 -26.19 -6.97
CA VAL A 5 -34.86 -25.90 -8.06
C VAL A 5 -35.07 -24.52 -8.67
N THR A 6 -36.31 -24.00 -8.67
CA THR A 6 -36.60 -22.66 -9.24
C THR A 6 -36.11 -21.56 -8.33
N GLU A 7 -36.28 -21.71 -7.02
CA GLU A 7 -35.81 -20.76 -6.02
C GLU A 7 -34.27 -20.76 -5.95
N LEU A 8 -33.64 -21.94 -5.99
CA LEU A 8 -32.18 -22.08 -6.04
C LEU A 8 -31.60 -21.38 -7.28
N ARG A 9 -32.18 -21.60 -8.47
CA ARG A 9 -31.76 -20.95 -9.73
C ARG A 9 -31.94 -19.40 -9.67
N ARG A 10 -33.00 -18.94 -8.99
CA ARG A 10 -33.22 -17.51 -8.81
C ARG A 10 -32.14 -16.89 -7.92
N GLN A 11 -31.86 -17.52 -6.81
CA GLN A 11 -30.79 -17.08 -5.88
C GLN A 11 -29.40 -17.10 -6.53
N GLU A 12 -29.09 -18.14 -7.31
CA GLU A 12 -27.84 -18.19 -8.10
C GLU A 12 -27.73 -17.01 -9.08
N ARG A 13 -28.80 -16.70 -9.83
CA ARG A 13 -28.81 -15.58 -10.77
C ARG A 13 -28.65 -14.24 -10.05
N GLU A 14 -29.30 -14.05 -8.90
CA GLU A 14 -29.16 -12.84 -8.08
C GLU A 14 -27.74 -12.67 -7.55
N LEU A 15 -27.08 -13.76 -7.12
CA LEU A 15 -25.68 -13.74 -6.70
C LEU A 15 -24.74 -13.38 -7.85
N ILE A 16 -24.89 -14.02 -9.01
CA ILE A 16 -24.07 -13.73 -10.21
C ILE A 16 -24.23 -12.26 -10.63
N THR A 17 -25.44 -11.71 -10.56
CA THR A 17 -25.70 -10.32 -10.91
C THR A 17 -25.07 -9.37 -9.91
N LYS A 18 -25.15 -9.66 -8.60
CA LYS A 18 -24.49 -8.88 -7.54
C LYS A 18 -22.97 -8.88 -7.70
N ASP A 19 -22.37 -10.03 -7.96
CA ASP A 19 -20.92 -10.15 -8.14
C ASP A 19 -20.45 -9.39 -9.39
N ALA A 20 -21.21 -9.43 -10.49
CA ALA A 20 -20.92 -8.66 -11.69
C ALA A 20 -20.99 -7.14 -11.42
N THR A 21 -21.99 -6.71 -10.65
CA THR A 21 -22.16 -5.30 -10.27
C THR A 21 -21.00 -4.83 -9.37
N ILE A 22 -20.60 -5.62 -8.39
CA ILE A 22 -19.48 -5.30 -7.48
C ILE A 22 -18.18 -5.17 -8.29
N ARG A 23 -17.89 -6.10 -9.19
CA ARG A 23 -16.71 -6.00 -10.08
C ARG A 23 -16.73 -4.75 -10.94
N GLU A 24 -17.88 -4.42 -11.54
CA GLU A 24 -18.03 -3.20 -12.35
C GLU A 24 -17.78 -1.93 -11.49
N ILE A 25 -18.24 -1.91 -10.24
CA ILE A 25 -17.96 -0.81 -9.31
C ILE A 25 -16.45 -0.69 -9.07
N HIS A 26 -15.76 -1.78 -8.76
CA HIS A 26 -14.30 -1.74 -8.54
C HIS A 26 -13.54 -1.29 -9.80
N HIS A 27 -13.93 -1.74 -10.99
CA HIS A 27 -13.35 -1.26 -12.25
C HIS A 27 -13.54 0.23 -12.45
N ARG A 28 -14.73 0.76 -12.16
CA ARG A 28 -15.01 2.21 -12.25
C ARG A 28 -14.22 3.00 -11.22
N VAL A 29 -14.13 2.52 -10.00
CA VAL A 29 -13.31 3.16 -8.96
C VAL A 29 -11.84 3.21 -9.39
N LYS A 30 -11.27 2.09 -9.86
CA LYS A 30 -9.92 2.06 -10.41
C LYS A 30 -9.73 3.11 -11.53
N ASN A 31 -10.64 3.15 -12.52
CA ASN A 31 -10.53 4.10 -13.63
C ASN A 31 -10.59 5.56 -13.16
N ASN A 32 -11.45 5.86 -12.18
CA ASN A 32 -11.53 7.19 -11.57
C ASN A 32 -10.24 7.55 -10.84
N LEU A 33 -9.68 6.62 -10.06
CA LEU A 33 -8.41 6.81 -9.36
C LEU A 33 -7.24 7.03 -10.33
N GLN A 34 -7.18 6.30 -11.45
CA GLN A 34 -6.19 6.54 -12.51
C GLN A 34 -6.32 7.92 -13.15
N THR A 35 -7.55 8.39 -13.33
CA THR A 35 -7.81 9.76 -13.83
C THR A 35 -7.31 10.79 -12.81
N VAL A 36 -7.60 10.61 -11.52
CA VAL A 36 -7.11 11.51 -10.46
C VAL A 36 -5.58 11.50 -10.40
N ALA A 37 -4.93 10.35 -10.44
CA ALA A 37 -3.48 10.24 -10.47
C ALA A 37 -2.87 10.99 -11.67
N SER A 38 -3.48 10.86 -12.86
CA SER A 38 -3.05 11.58 -14.07
C SER A 38 -3.19 13.09 -13.93
N LEU A 39 -4.27 13.57 -13.30
CA LEU A 39 -4.47 15.00 -13.02
C LEU A 39 -3.43 15.53 -12.03
N LEU A 40 -3.14 14.80 -10.95
CA LEU A 40 -2.10 15.16 -9.97
C LEU A 40 -0.73 15.28 -10.65
N ARG A 41 -0.38 14.32 -11.51
CA ARG A 41 0.85 14.34 -12.31
C ARG A 41 0.94 15.55 -13.23
N ILE A 42 -0.15 15.91 -13.92
CA ILE A 42 -0.20 17.08 -14.80
C ILE A 42 -0.04 18.37 -13.98
N GLN A 43 -0.67 18.47 -12.82
CA GLN A 43 -0.54 19.63 -11.94
C GLN A 43 0.87 19.75 -11.37
N GLY A 44 1.49 18.63 -10.96
CA GLY A 44 2.88 18.58 -10.52
C GLY A 44 3.84 19.15 -11.57
N ARG A 45 3.72 18.71 -12.83
CA ARG A 45 4.56 19.21 -13.94
C ARG A 45 4.39 20.70 -14.23
N ARG A 46 3.28 21.32 -13.83
CA ARG A 46 3.01 22.77 -13.99
C ARG A 46 3.46 23.58 -12.79
N SER A 47 3.71 22.94 -11.65
CA SER A 47 4.16 23.63 -10.46
C SER A 47 5.59 24.14 -10.64
N LYS A 48 5.84 25.34 -10.12
CA LYS A 48 7.18 25.93 -10.02
C LYS A 48 7.77 25.78 -8.61
N SER A 49 6.97 25.33 -7.65
CA SER A 49 7.37 25.09 -6.27
C SER A 49 7.75 23.62 -6.11
N GLU A 50 8.96 23.37 -5.64
CA GLU A 50 9.48 22.02 -5.36
C GLU A 50 8.63 21.32 -4.31
N GLU A 51 8.27 22.02 -3.23
CA GLU A 51 7.38 21.52 -2.18
C GLU A 51 6.01 21.09 -2.72
N THR A 52 5.43 21.88 -3.65
CA THR A 52 4.16 21.52 -4.29
C THR A 52 4.30 20.31 -5.19
N LEU A 53 5.42 20.19 -5.90
CA LEU A 53 5.70 19.04 -6.76
C LEU A 53 5.83 17.76 -5.94
N GLU A 54 6.58 17.79 -4.83
CA GLU A 54 6.70 16.67 -3.89
C GLU A 54 5.33 16.26 -3.33
N ALA A 55 4.56 17.21 -2.81
CA ALA A 55 3.24 16.94 -2.23
C ALA A 55 2.28 16.30 -3.25
N LEU A 56 2.29 16.76 -4.51
CA LEU A 56 1.45 16.19 -5.57
C LEU A 56 1.94 14.81 -6.01
N SER A 57 3.25 14.58 -6.04
CA SER A 57 3.85 13.28 -6.33
C SER A 57 3.49 12.25 -5.24
N ASP A 58 3.54 12.65 -3.97
CA ASP A 58 3.12 11.82 -2.84
C ASP A 58 1.64 11.46 -2.95
N ALA A 59 0.79 12.45 -3.24
CA ALA A 59 -0.64 12.21 -3.42
C ALA A 59 -0.91 11.26 -4.61
N GLU A 60 -0.18 11.42 -5.72
CA GLU A 60 -0.28 10.52 -6.87
C GLU A 60 0.06 9.08 -6.48
N ARG A 61 1.14 8.85 -5.74
CA ARG A 61 1.56 7.51 -5.28
C ARG A 61 0.50 6.84 -4.40
N ARG A 62 -0.08 7.60 -3.46
CA ARG A 62 -1.16 7.10 -2.58
C ARG A 62 -2.38 6.68 -3.38
N VAL A 63 -2.79 7.50 -4.34
CA VAL A 63 -3.91 7.18 -5.23
C VAL A 63 -3.61 5.94 -6.08
N ALA A 64 -2.39 5.82 -6.60
CA ALA A 64 -1.97 4.66 -7.37
C ALA A 64 -1.98 3.36 -6.52
N ALA A 65 -1.53 3.41 -5.27
CA ALA A 65 -1.58 2.26 -4.36
C ALA A 65 -3.03 1.79 -4.10
N ILE A 66 -3.96 2.73 -3.92
CA ILE A 66 -5.39 2.42 -3.77
C ILE A 66 -5.94 1.78 -5.06
N ALA A 67 -5.55 2.30 -6.23
CA ALA A 67 -5.98 1.75 -7.52
C ALA A 67 -5.52 0.29 -7.73
N VAL A 68 -4.34 -0.09 -7.25
CA VAL A 68 -3.82 -1.47 -7.28
C VAL A 68 -4.74 -2.42 -6.48
N VAL A 69 -5.21 -2.01 -5.29
CA VAL A 69 -6.15 -2.82 -4.49
C VAL A 69 -7.47 -3.00 -5.22
N HIS A 70 -8.04 -1.92 -5.76
CA HIS A 70 -9.31 -1.99 -6.49
C HIS A 70 -9.22 -2.81 -7.77
N ASP A 71 -8.06 -2.83 -8.43
CA ASP A 71 -7.81 -3.71 -9.56
C ASP A 71 -7.86 -5.19 -9.15
N SER A 72 -7.17 -5.54 -8.07
CA SER A 72 -7.16 -6.90 -7.54
C SER A 72 -8.54 -7.36 -7.02
N LEU A 73 -9.36 -6.44 -6.50
CA LEU A 73 -10.75 -6.72 -6.12
C LEU A 73 -11.65 -6.99 -7.33
N SER A 74 -11.38 -6.36 -8.47
CA SER A 74 -12.15 -6.55 -9.70
C SER A 74 -11.89 -7.90 -10.36
N GLU A 75 -10.74 -8.51 -10.14
CA GLU A 75 -10.37 -9.82 -10.68
C GLU A 75 -10.95 -11.00 -9.88
N GLY A 76 -11.30 -10.77 -8.59
CA GLY A 76 -11.79 -11.79 -7.65
C GLY A 76 -13.33 -11.88 -7.56
N LEU A 77 -13.84 -13.04 -7.12
CA LEU A 77 -15.24 -13.23 -6.73
C LEU A 77 -15.51 -12.89 -5.26
N ALA A 78 -14.49 -12.59 -4.49
CA ALA A 78 -14.55 -12.34 -3.05
C ALA A 78 -14.20 -10.88 -2.74
N GLN A 79 -14.72 -10.38 -1.62
CA GLN A 79 -14.36 -9.05 -1.07
C GLN A 79 -12.92 -9.02 -0.49
N ASP A 80 -12.23 -10.14 -0.51
CA ASP A 80 -10.85 -10.30 -0.05
C ASP A 80 -9.87 -10.33 -1.22
N VAL A 81 -8.73 -9.68 -1.07
CA VAL A 81 -7.63 -9.71 -2.03
C VAL A 81 -6.47 -10.58 -1.53
N ASN A 82 -5.74 -11.18 -2.46
CA ASN A 82 -4.42 -11.74 -2.18
C ASN A 82 -3.43 -10.59 -2.00
N PHE A 83 -3.17 -10.20 -0.74
CA PHE A 83 -2.37 -9.02 -0.47
C PHE A 83 -0.88 -9.23 -0.82
N ASP A 84 -0.42 -10.45 -0.95
CA ASP A 84 0.93 -10.74 -1.45
C ASP A 84 1.11 -10.21 -2.89
N GLU A 85 0.12 -10.42 -3.78
CA GLU A 85 0.13 -9.92 -5.15
C GLU A 85 -0.03 -8.39 -5.20
N VAL A 86 -0.89 -7.83 -4.35
CA VAL A 86 -1.05 -6.37 -4.20
C VAL A 86 0.28 -5.74 -3.80
N PHE A 87 0.96 -6.31 -2.81
CA PHE A 87 2.24 -5.81 -2.32
C PHE A 87 3.33 -5.89 -3.39
N ASP A 88 3.42 -6.99 -4.15
CA ASP A 88 4.40 -7.13 -5.24
C ASP A 88 4.18 -6.04 -6.32
N ARG A 89 2.93 -5.69 -6.63
CA ARG A 89 2.61 -4.57 -7.53
C ARG A 89 2.98 -3.20 -6.93
N ILE A 90 2.76 -3.00 -5.63
CA ILE A 90 3.17 -1.77 -4.92
C ILE A 90 4.70 -1.63 -4.97
N ILE A 91 5.44 -2.69 -4.67
CA ILE A 91 6.90 -2.66 -4.75
C ILE A 91 7.38 -2.33 -6.18
N ALA A 92 6.77 -2.89 -7.20
CA ALA A 92 7.10 -2.54 -8.59
C ALA A 92 6.88 -1.05 -8.87
N LEU A 93 5.73 -0.50 -8.40
CA LEU A 93 5.39 0.92 -8.56
C LEU A 93 6.40 1.84 -7.87
N VAL A 94 6.77 1.56 -6.61
CA VAL A 94 7.67 2.42 -5.85
C VAL A 94 9.15 2.21 -6.20
N SER A 95 9.52 1.05 -6.75
CA SER A 95 10.91 0.78 -7.18
C SER A 95 11.39 1.73 -8.29
N GLU A 96 10.46 2.22 -9.11
CA GLU A 96 10.80 3.23 -10.14
C GLU A 96 11.29 4.54 -9.50
N LEU A 97 10.85 4.85 -8.28
CA LEU A 97 11.25 6.05 -7.55
C LEU A 97 12.69 5.96 -7.02
N ALA A 98 13.21 4.76 -6.78
CA ALA A 98 14.58 4.60 -6.32
C ALA A 98 15.59 5.29 -7.27
N LEU A 99 15.29 5.30 -8.57
CA LEU A 99 16.10 5.99 -9.56
C LEU A 99 16.08 7.51 -9.37
N ALA A 100 14.94 8.09 -8.99
CA ALA A 100 14.83 9.53 -8.73
C ALA A 100 15.66 9.98 -7.52
N PHE A 101 15.81 9.10 -6.53
CA PHE A 101 16.66 9.32 -5.35
C PHE A 101 18.11 8.85 -5.53
N ASN A 102 18.47 8.45 -6.76
CA ASN A 102 19.80 7.86 -7.07
C ASN A 102 20.15 6.70 -6.11
N ALA A 103 19.14 5.93 -5.68
CA ALA A 103 19.25 4.78 -4.80
C ALA A 103 19.28 3.48 -5.63
N ARG A 104 20.16 2.55 -5.25
CA ARG A 104 20.18 1.19 -5.80
C ARG A 104 19.65 0.24 -4.74
N VAL A 105 18.34 -0.04 -4.81
CA VAL A 105 17.64 -0.78 -3.77
C VAL A 105 17.31 -2.19 -4.24
N THR A 106 17.63 -3.17 -3.38
CA THR A 106 17.13 -4.54 -3.50
C THR A 106 16.01 -4.75 -2.50
N ASN A 107 14.82 -5.10 -3.00
CA ASN A 107 13.67 -5.39 -2.16
C ASN A 107 13.58 -6.89 -1.86
N LEU A 108 13.38 -7.23 -0.58
CA LEU A 108 13.20 -8.60 -0.12
C LEU A 108 11.92 -8.74 0.68
N ARG A 109 11.02 -9.63 0.26
CA ARG A 109 9.85 -10.02 1.05
C ARG A 109 10.09 -11.37 1.73
N ILE A 110 9.86 -11.42 3.03
CA ILE A 110 9.93 -12.61 3.86
C ILE A 110 8.54 -12.89 4.44
N GLY A 111 8.08 -14.13 4.33
CA GLY A 111 6.76 -14.53 4.81
C GLY A 111 5.62 -14.14 3.85
N LYS A 112 4.39 -14.12 4.38
CA LYS A 112 3.17 -13.87 3.59
C LYS A 112 2.19 -12.99 4.36
N PHE A 113 1.57 -12.07 3.64
CA PHE A 113 0.42 -11.30 4.14
C PHE A 113 -0.86 -12.15 4.11
N GLY A 114 -1.01 -12.96 3.04
CA GLY A 114 -2.20 -13.76 2.78
C GLY A 114 -3.39 -12.92 2.30
N ARG A 115 -4.60 -13.46 2.45
CA ARG A 115 -5.82 -12.75 2.04
C ARG A 115 -6.24 -11.74 3.08
N LEU A 116 -6.63 -10.55 2.62
CA LEU A 116 -7.13 -9.44 3.45
C LEU A 116 -8.45 -8.91 2.87
N PRO A 117 -9.42 -8.54 3.72
CA PRO A 117 -10.60 -7.81 3.27
C PRO A 117 -10.21 -6.42 2.75
N SER A 118 -11.02 -5.89 1.82
CA SER A 118 -10.77 -4.60 1.17
C SER A 118 -10.57 -3.44 2.16
N GLU A 119 -11.30 -3.47 3.27
CA GLU A 119 -11.23 -2.45 4.34
C GLU A 119 -9.86 -2.42 5.01
N MET A 120 -9.15 -3.54 5.05
CA MET A 120 -7.77 -3.61 5.55
C MET A 120 -6.74 -3.42 4.45
N ALA A 121 -7.00 -3.99 3.27
CA ALA A 121 -6.05 -3.97 2.15
C ALA A 121 -5.78 -2.53 1.66
N THR A 122 -6.82 -1.71 1.56
CA THR A 122 -6.69 -0.33 1.07
C THR A 122 -5.82 0.54 1.99
N PRO A 123 -6.10 0.71 3.28
CA PRO A 123 -5.24 1.50 4.16
C PRO A 123 -3.84 0.90 4.30
N LEU A 124 -3.69 -0.43 4.34
CA LEU A 124 -2.39 -1.08 4.42
C LEU A 124 -1.54 -0.84 3.17
N SER A 125 -2.14 -0.78 1.98
CA SER A 125 -1.42 -0.47 0.74
C SER A 125 -0.79 0.92 0.78
N VAL A 126 -1.52 1.92 1.28
CA VAL A 126 -1.01 3.29 1.44
C VAL A 126 0.10 3.33 2.50
N VAL A 127 -0.12 2.67 3.65
CA VAL A 127 0.87 2.59 4.74
C VAL A 127 2.19 2.00 4.24
N LEU A 128 2.15 0.87 3.54
CA LEU A 128 3.37 0.22 3.04
C LEU A 128 4.05 1.04 1.93
N THR A 129 3.27 1.69 1.07
CA THR A 129 3.82 2.63 0.07
C THR A 129 4.60 3.75 0.73
N GLU A 130 4.05 4.40 1.76
CA GLU A 130 4.71 5.47 2.50
C GLU A 130 6.00 4.99 3.19
N ILE A 131 5.93 3.85 3.90
CA ILE A 131 7.10 3.35 4.65
C ILE A 131 8.22 2.95 3.70
N VAL A 132 7.93 2.28 2.59
CA VAL A 132 8.93 1.87 1.61
C VAL A 132 9.51 3.08 0.87
N THR A 133 8.68 4.06 0.51
CA THR A 133 9.16 5.32 -0.09
C THR A 133 10.10 6.06 0.85
N ASN A 134 9.73 6.17 2.14
CA ASN A 134 10.59 6.79 3.15
C ASN A 134 11.95 6.06 3.29
N ALA A 135 11.97 4.75 3.19
CA ALA A 135 13.22 3.99 3.19
C ALA A 135 14.11 4.36 1.99
N TYR A 136 13.52 4.54 0.79
CA TYR A 136 14.29 4.95 -0.39
C TYR A 136 14.79 6.40 -0.30
N GLU A 137 13.91 7.31 0.10
CA GLU A 137 14.16 8.75 0.09
C GLU A 137 15.06 9.18 1.24
N HIS A 138 14.80 8.66 2.44
CA HIS A 138 15.49 9.11 3.65
C HIS A 138 16.55 8.13 4.13
N GLY A 139 16.32 6.82 3.95
CA GLY A 139 17.26 5.79 4.36
C GLY A 139 18.39 5.59 3.35
N LEU A 140 18.05 5.43 2.06
CA LEU A 140 18.93 4.93 1.02
C LEU A 140 19.26 5.95 -0.09
N ALA A 141 18.87 7.22 0.03
CA ALA A 141 19.19 8.24 -0.96
C ALA A 141 20.71 8.30 -1.23
N ASN A 142 21.08 8.26 -2.54
CA ASN A 142 22.47 8.22 -3.01
C ASN A 142 23.28 6.99 -2.52
N ARG A 143 22.60 5.87 -2.18
CA ARG A 143 23.23 4.66 -1.64
C ARG A 143 22.77 3.39 -2.36
N THR A 144 23.55 2.33 -2.18
CA THR A 144 23.11 0.96 -2.45
C THR A 144 22.72 0.31 -1.15
N GLY A 145 21.58 -0.37 -1.10
CA GLY A 145 21.11 -1.03 0.11
C GLY A 145 19.89 -1.92 -0.14
N HIS A 146 19.32 -2.36 0.96
CA HIS A 146 18.23 -3.33 0.98
C HIS A 146 17.05 -2.78 1.76
N VAL A 147 15.84 -3.08 1.27
CA VAL A 147 14.60 -2.94 2.02
C VAL A 147 14.01 -4.33 2.20
N THR A 148 13.88 -4.74 3.45
CA THR A 148 13.32 -6.03 3.81
C THR A 148 11.93 -5.84 4.40
N VAL A 149 10.93 -6.53 3.85
CA VAL A 149 9.57 -6.55 4.38
C VAL A 149 9.26 -7.94 4.89
N ASN A 150 9.11 -8.08 6.19
CA ASN A 150 8.74 -9.33 6.85
C ASN A 150 7.27 -9.28 7.24
N ALA A 151 6.47 -10.23 6.73
CA ALA A 151 5.07 -10.37 7.07
C ALA A 151 4.80 -11.73 7.71
N SER A 152 4.19 -11.72 8.89
CA SER A 152 3.85 -12.95 9.61
C SER A 152 2.47 -12.85 10.26
N ARG A 153 1.73 -13.97 10.26
CA ARG A 153 0.44 -14.08 10.93
C ARG A 153 0.57 -14.93 12.18
N LYS A 154 0.02 -14.40 13.29
CA LYS A 154 -0.14 -15.18 14.52
C LYS A 154 -1.60 -15.08 14.94
N SER A 155 -2.33 -16.19 14.89
CA SER A 155 -3.78 -16.21 15.09
C SER A 155 -4.50 -15.26 14.13
N LYS A 156 -5.20 -14.24 14.66
CA LYS A 156 -5.96 -13.26 13.88
C LYS A 156 -5.20 -11.95 13.61
N ARG A 157 -3.93 -11.86 14.05
CA ARG A 157 -3.13 -10.64 13.91
C ARG A 157 -2.08 -10.80 12.81
N LEU A 158 -1.85 -9.72 12.10
CA LEU A 158 -0.81 -9.58 11.10
C LEU A 158 0.30 -8.69 11.65
N TYR A 159 1.52 -9.22 11.67
CA TYR A 159 2.72 -8.51 12.08
C TYR A 159 3.57 -8.22 10.84
N ILE A 160 3.91 -6.97 10.65
CA ILE A 160 4.71 -6.53 9.52
C ILE A 160 5.89 -5.72 10.04
N THR A 161 7.08 -5.99 9.52
CA THR A 161 8.26 -5.17 9.77
C THR A 161 8.85 -4.77 8.43
N VAL A 162 9.02 -3.48 8.20
CA VAL A 162 9.75 -2.93 7.06
C VAL A 162 11.07 -2.38 7.60
N ALA A 163 12.18 -2.91 7.12
CA ALA A 163 13.50 -2.50 7.55
C ALA A 163 14.38 -2.15 6.35
N ASP A 164 15.12 -1.03 6.46
CA ASP A 164 16.19 -0.65 5.55
C ASP A 164 17.55 -0.73 6.26
N ASP A 165 18.63 -0.86 5.49
CA ASP A 165 20.02 -0.82 5.95
C ASP A 165 20.69 0.53 5.65
N GLY A 166 19.89 1.59 5.62
CA GLY A 166 20.31 2.96 5.31
C GLY A 166 20.94 3.74 6.47
N VAL A 167 20.72 5.04 6.49
CA VAL A 167 21.32 5.95 7.51
C VAL A 167 20.67 5.86 8.89
N GLY A 168 19.47 5.27 8.97
CA GLY A 168 18.70 5.20 10.21
C GLY A 168 18.06 6.52 10.60
N LEU A 169 17.42 6.51 11.78
CA LEU A 169 16.78 7.69 12.35
C LEU A 169 17.76 8.46 13.24
N GLU A 170 17.77 9.79 13.13
CA GLU A 170 18.53 10.64 14.03
C GLU A 170 17.97 10.49 15.46
N PRO A 171 18.84 10.25 16.47
CA PRO A 171 18.40 10.12 17.85
C PRO A 171 17.64 11.39 18.32
N GLY A 172 16.43 11.18 18.84
CA GLY A 172 15.61 12.28 19.38
C GLY A 172 14.82 13.09 18.33
N LYS A 173 14.97 12.81 17.03
CA LYS A 173 14.17 13.46 15.98
C LYS A 173 12.77 12.87 15.96
N VAL A 174 11.79 13.73 16.21
CA VAL A 174 10.37 13.34 16.05
C VAL A 174 10.03 13.31 14.56
N LEU A 175 9.51 12.18 14.09
CA LEU A 175 9.05 12.06 12.71
C LEU A 175 7.74 12.86 12.55
N THR A 176 7.82 14.04 11.97
CA THR A 176 6.70 15.00 11.83
C THR A 176 6.21 15.16 10.39
N GLY A 177 6.82 14.49 9.42
CA GLY A 177 6.44 14.56 8.01
C GLY A 177 4.99 14.12 7.77
N LEU A 178 4.36 14.69 6.74
CA LEU A 178 2.98 14.38 6.36
C LEU A 178 2.76 12.87 6.15
N GLY A 179 3.70 12.20 5.48
CA GLY A 179 3.65 10.74 5.25
C GLY A 179 3.58 9.97 6.57
N THR A 180 4.41 10.32 7.56
CA THR A 180 4.38 9.68 8.88
C THR A 180 3.06 9.91 9.62
N GLN A 181 2.45 11.10 9.50
CA GLN A 181 1.15 11.39 10.10
C GLN A 181 0.05 10.55 9.44
N ILE A 182 0.05 10.42 8.11
CA ILE A 182 -0.88 9.58 7.37
C ILE A 182 -0.74 8.12 7.81
N VAL A 183 0.49 7.61 7.89
CA VAL A 183 0.77 6.23 8.33
C VAL A 183 0.20 5.99 9.73
N LYS A 184 0.46 6.88 10.70
CA LYS A 184 -0.09 6.76 12.07
C LYS A 184 -1.61 6.79 12.06
N THR A 185 -2.21 7.74 11.35
CA THR A 185 -3.67 7.88 11.27
C THR A 185 -4.33 6.63 10.69
N LEU A 186 -3.77 6.06 9.62
CA LEU A 186 -4.32 4.86 8.99
C LEU A 186 -4.11 3.61 9.87
N VAL A 187 -2.93 3.46 10.49
CA VAL A 187 -2.65 2.30 11.34
C VAL A 187 -3.51 2.32 12.60
N GLU A 188 -3.57 3.44 13.30
CA GLU A 188 -4.30 3.55 14.57
C GLU A 188 -5.82 3.68 14.36
N GLY A 189 -6.26 4.43 13.34
CA GLY A 189 -7.67 4.68 13.03
C GLY A 189 -8.32 3.56 12.25
N GLU A 190 -7.84 3.30 11.02
CA GLU A 190 -8.50 2.38 10.08
C GLU A 190 -8.14 0.92 10.37
N LEU A 191 -6.85 0.62 10.54
CA LEU A 191 -6.38 -0.74 10.81
C LEU A 191 -6.53 -1.15 12.28
N ARG A 192 -6.77 -0.20 13.19
CA ARG A 192 -6.87 -0.40 14.64
C ARG A 192 -5.65 -1.13 15.20
N GLY A 193 -4.49 -0.82 14.63
CA GLY A 193 -3.22 -1.44 14.92
C GLY A 193 -2.30 -0.54 15.75
N LYS A 194 -1.05 -0.97 15.84
CA LYS A 194 0.04 -0.20 16.47
C LYS A 194 1.18 -0.06 15.50
N ILE A 195 1.90 1.05 15.59
CA ILE A 195 3.09 1.30 14.78
C ILE A 195 4.24 1.74 15.70
N GLU A 196 5.42 1.22 15.42
CA GLU A 196 6.65 1.57 16.12
C GLU A 196 7.77 1.82 15.11
N PHE A 197 8.50 2.91 15.31
CA PHE A 197 9.69 3.27 14.52
C PHE A 197 10.91 3.07 15.37
N LYS A 198 11.88 2.30 14.88
CA LYS A 198 13.15 2.03 15.56
C LYS A 198 14.29 2.29 14.61
N SER A 199 15.38 2.88 15.13
CA SER A 199 16.68 2.86 14.45
C SER A 199 17.44 1.62 14.91
N ASP A 200 18.05 0.90 13.97
CA ASP A 200 18.95 -0.20 14.31
C ASP A 200 20.29 0.36 14.82
N LYS A 201 20.92 -0.38 15.72
CA LYS A 201 22.26 -0.03 16.25
C LYS A 201 23.34 -0.12 15.17
N THR A 202 23.12 -0.87 14.13
CA THR A 202 24.03 -1.08 12.99
C THR A 202 23.82 -0.09 11.85
N GLY A 203 22.90 0.86 12.01
CA GLY A 203 22.37 1.75 10.96
C GLY A 203 21.04 1.23 10.42
N GLY A 204 20.33 2.11 9.69
CA GLY A 204 19.02 1.77 9.11
C GLY A 204 17.82 2.03 10.03
N THR A 205 16.64 1.85 9.45
CA THR A 205 15.36 2.06 10.13
C THR A 205 14.52 0.78 10.07
N ALA A 206 13.85 0.48 11.16
CA ALA A 206 12.84 -0.59 11.21
C ALA A 206 11.50 0.00 11.66
N VAL A 207 10.46 -0.21 10.85
CA VAL A 207 9.08 0.16 11.16
C VAL A 207 8.28 -1.12 11.36
N SER A 208 7.71 -1.27 12.56
CA SER A 208 6.91 -2.44 12.93
C SER A 208 5.45 -2.07 13.08
N LEU A 209 4.58 -2.90 12.50
CA LEU A 209 3.12 -2.78 12.51
C LEU A 209 2.50 -4.02 13.15
N GLU A 210 1.45 -3.86 13.96
CA GLU A 210 0.63 -4.93 14.53
C GLU A 210 -0.84 -4.65 14.28
#